data_76636fa2981edf55650e720b767af23e
#
_entry.id   76636fa2981edf55650e720b767af23e
#
_cell.length_a   1.000
_cell.length_b   1.000
_cell.length_c   1.000
_cell.angle_alpha   90.00
_cell.angle_beta   90.00
_cell.angle_gamma   90.00
#
_symmetry.space_group_name_H-M   'P 1'
#
loop_
_entity.id
_entity.type
_entity.pdbx_description
1 polymer ?
#
loop_
_entity_poly.entity_id
_entity_poly.type
_entity_poly.pdbx_seq_one_letter_code
_entity_poly.pdbx_strand_id
1 'polypeptide(L)'
;MLDYNIMAKSSFKLKILYGEGDAEILASQADSIQKAGHQVTTVVGRRALEQALKTDAFDLVLLGPTLTRNDRHHLPYMVKKAHQGTRVLVMHADGGRHPYVDVATDTGRSIESILETIASMMAQEKLVTAQ
;
A
#
# COMPACT_ATOMS: atom_id res chain seq x y z
N MET A 1 -25.51 -15.23 9.63
CA MET A 1 -25.05 -15.57 8.29
C MET A 1 -24.56 -14.38 7.52
N LEU A 2 -25.32 -13.31 7.53
CA LEU A 2 -24.86 -12.08 6.88
C LEU A 2 -23.58 -11.56 7.49
N ASP A 3 -23.45 -11.74 8.78
CA ASP A 3 -22.26 -11.30 9.50
C ASP A 3 -21.01 -11.98 9.00
N TYR A 4 -21.15 -13.18 8.47
CA TYR A 4 -20.04 -13.90 7.92
C TYR A 4 -19.41 -13.15 6.76
N ASN A 5 -20.21 -12.61 5.84
CA ASN A 5 -19.71 -11.84 4.73
C ASN A 5 -19.10 -10.52 5.17
N ILE A 6 -19.69 -9.91 6.18
CA ILE A 6 -19.14 -8.69 6.75
C ILE A 6 -17.78 -8.96 7.38
N MET A 7 -17.68 -10.11 8.06
CA MET A 7 -16.42 -10.49 8.67
C MET A 7 -15.35 -10.89 7.66
N ALA A 8 -15.77 -11.38 6.48
CA ALA A 8 -14.84 -11.72 5.42
C ALA A 8 -14.22 -10.50 4.77
N LYS A 9 -14.88 -9.35 4.85
CA LYS A 9 -14.26 -8.08 4.46
C LYS A 9 -13.18 -7.76 5.48
N SER A 10 -12.30 -6.90 5.10
CA SER A 10 -11.17 -6.57 5.95
C SER A 10 -11.62 -6.21 7.37
N SER A 11 -11.04 -6.88 8.36
CA SER A 11 -11.18 -6.48 9.76
C SER A 11 -10.36 -5.22 10.06
N PHE A 12 -9.56 -4.78 9.10
CA PHE A 12 -8.75 -3.57 9.23
C PHE A 12 -9.23 -2.55 8.22
N LYS A 13 -9.63 -1.39 8.71
CA LYS A 13 -9.89 -0.27 7.83
C LYS A 13 -8.65 0.60 7.86
N LEU A 14 -7.88 0.54 6.79
CA LEU A 14 -6.64 1.27 6.69
C LEU A 14 -6.81 2.56 5.92
N LYS A 15 -5.99 3.53 6.26
CA LYS A 15 -5.84 4.75 5.49
C LYS A 15 -4.63 4.55 4.59
N ILE A 16 -4.86 4.40 3.29
CA ILE A 16 -3.86 4.00 2.31
C ILE A 16 -3.58 5.13 1.34
N LEU A 17 -2.29 5.39 1.12
CA LEU A 17 -1.84 6.27 0.04
C LEU A 17 -1.33 5.35 -1.08
N TYR A 18 -1.95 5.44 -2.26
CA TYR A 18 -1.61 4.59 -3.38
C TYR A 18 -1.12 5.44 -4.55
N GLY A 19 0.10 5.20 -5.00
CA GLY A 19 0.73 5.93 -6.08
C GLY A 19 1.09 5.06 -7.26
N GLU A 20 0.84 5.57 -8.45
CA GLU A 20 1.21 4.95 -9.72
C GLU A 20 1.72 6.02 -10.67
N GLY A 21 2.41 5.59 -11.72
CA GLY A 21 2.76 6.49 -12.81
C GLY A 21 1.64 6.59 -13.85
N ASP A 22 0.76 5.61 -13.90
CA ASP A 22 -0.33 5.52 -14.88
C ASP A 22 -1.67 5.77 -14.18
N ALA A 23 -2.37 6.82 -14.59
CA ALA A 23 -3.61 7.23 -13.95
C ALA A 23 -4.75 6.23 -14.13
N GLU A 24 -4.80 5.53 -15.26
CA GLU A 24 -5.87 4.55 -15.51
C GLU A 24 -5.72 3.33 -14.62
N ILE A 25 -4.51 2.84 -14.50
CA ILE A 25 -4.21 1.71 -13.63
C ILE A 25 -4.50 2.10 -12.17
N LEU A 26 -4.10 3.29 -11.79
CA LEU A 26 -4.35 3.82 -10.45
C LEU A 26 -5.84 3.80 -10.12
N ALA A 27 -6.68 4.35 -10.99
CA ALA A 27 -8.12 4.43 -10.75
C ALA A 27 -8.75 3.05 -10.65
N SER A 28 -8.38 2.15 -11.55
CA SER A 28 -8.93 0.80 -11.58
C SER A 28 -8.59 0.02 -10.31
N GLN A 29 -7.33 0.06 -9.89
CA GLN A 29 -6.89 -0.68 -8.72
C GLN A 29 -7.41 -0.06 -7.43
N ALA A 30 -7.48 1.27 -7.37
CA ALA A 30 -7.97 1.97 -6.18
C ALA A 30 -9.43 1.61 -5.89
N ASP A 31 -10.24 1.43 -6.92
CA ASP A 31 -11.63 1.04 -6.74
C ASP A 31 -11.73 -0.29 -5.98
N SER A 32 -10.91 -1.26 -6.37
CA SER A 32 -10.88 -2.57 -5.71
C SER A 32 -10.44 -2.47 -4.26
N ILE A 33 -9.46 -1.62 -3.98
CA ILE A 33 -8.97 -1.44 -2.62
C ILE A 33 -10.05 -0.80 -1.75
N GLN A 34 -10.76 0.18 -2.28
CA GLN A 34 -11.86 0.82 -1.56
C GLN A 34 -12.99 -0.16 -1.28
N LYS A 35 -13.31 -1.02 -2.24
CA LYS A 35 -14.36 -2.02 -2.06
C LYS A 35 -14.00 -3.04 -0.98
N ALA A 36 -12.74 -3.22 -0.70
CA ALA A 36 -12.28 -4.08 0.39
C ALA A 36 -12.44 -3.43 1.76
N GLY A 37 -12.85 -2.16 1.82
CA GLY A 37 -13.14 -1.46 3.07
C GLY A 37 -12.14 -0.42 3.49
N HIS A 38 -11.09 -0.20 2.70
CA HIS A 38 -10.05 0.77 3.04
C HIS A 38 -10.37 2.17 2.52
N GLN A 39 -9.80 3.16 3.18
CA GLN A 39 -9.84 4.54 2.71
C GLN A 39 -8.59 4.77 1.86
N VAL A 40 -8.78 5.15 0.60
CA VAL A 40 -7.66 5.26 -0.35
C VAL A 40 -7.53 6.68 -0.86
N THR A 41 -6.32 7.23 -0.76
CA THR A 41 -5.93 8.47 -1.41
C THR A 41 -5.04 8.08 -2.59
N THR A 42 -5.39 8.54 -3.79
CA THR A 42 -4.65 8.20 -5.01
C THR A 42 -3.81 9.37 -5.48
N VAL A 43 -2.59 9.08 -5.94
CA VAL A 43 -1.70 10.10 -6.47
C VAL A 43 -0.98 9.56 -7.70
N VAL A 44 -0.73 10.43 -8.67
CA VAL A 44 0.02 10.08 -9.87
C VAL A 44 1.40 10.72 -9.77
N GLY A 45 2.43 9.87 -9.76
CA GLY A 45 3.79 10.32 -9.80
C GLY A 45 4.36 10.74 -8.46
N ARG A 46 5.67 10.98 -8.48
CA ARG A 46 6.45 11.24 -7.28
C ARG A 46 6.05 12.50 -6.53
N ARG A 47 5.86 13.60 -7.26
CA ARG A 47 5.56 14.89 -6.62
C ARG A 47 4.26 14.85 -5.83
N ALA A 48 3.23 14.30 -6.44
CA ALA A 48 1.92 14.21 -5.79
C ALA A 48 2.01 13.32 -4.55
N LEU A 49 2.79 12.27 -4.63
CA LEU A 49 2.97 11.37 -3.50
C LEU A 49 3.70 12.08 -2.35
N GLU A 50 4.79 12.76 -2.65
CA GLU A 50 5.54 13.51 -1.64
C GLU A 50 4.67 14.59 -1.00
N GLN A 51 3.85 15.27 -1.78
CA GLN A 51 2.96 16.29 -1.27
C GLN A 51 1.92 15.70 -0.31
N ALA A 52 1.36 14.54 -0.66
CA ALA A 52 0.40 13.87 0.20
C ALA A 52 1.03 13.47 1.54
N LEU A 53 2.27 13.03 1.53
CA LEU A 53 2.98 12.68 2.76
C LEU A 53 3.19 13.88 3.69
N LYS A 54 3.26 15.08 3.13
CA LYS A 54 3.42 16.29 3.95
C LYS A 54 2.13 16.74 4.60
N THR A 55 1.00 16.41 3.98
CA THR A 55 -0.30 16.94 4.42
C THR A 55 -1.10 15.97 5.25
N ASP A 56 -0.74 14.68 5.25
CA ASP A 56 -1.55 13.68 5.95
C ASP A 56 -0.67 12.51 6.38
N ALA A 57 -1.20 11.71 7.30
CA ALA A 57 -0.56 10.50 7.77
C ALA A 57 -1.34 9.28 7.26
N PHE A 58 -0.62 8.23 6.91
CA PHE A 58 -1.21 7.03 6.35
C PHE A 58 -0.73 5.79 7.11
N ASP A 59 -1.56 4.76 7.13
CA ASP A 59 -1.19 3.47 7.70
C ASP A 59 -0.29 2.69 6.76
N LEU A 60 -0.55 2.82 5.47
CA LEU A 60 0.14 2.05 4.43
C LEU A 60 0.31 2.91 3.18
N VAL A 61 1.48 2.81 2.56
CA VAL A 61 1.72 3.39 1.24
C VAL A 61 1.93 2.25 0.25
N LEU A 62 1.15 2.24 -0.81
CA LEU A 62 1.28 1.30 -1.92
C LEU A 62 1.99 2.00 -3.07
N LEU A 63 3.09 1.42 -3.53
CA LEU A 63 3.85 1.94 -4.67
C LEU A 63 3.68 0.98 -5.83
N GLY A 64 2.98 1.42 -6.86
CA GLY A 64 2.60 0.57 -7.98
C GLY A 64 3.70 0.39 -9.01
N PRO A 65 3.55 -0.63 -9.87
CA PRO A 65 4.60 -0.98 -10.83
C PRO A 65 4.78 0.03 -11.96
N THR A 66 3.84 0.94 -12.17
CA THR A 66 3.98 1.95 -13.23
C THR A 66 4.78 3.16 -12.79
N LEU A 67 5.17 3.23 -11.51
CA LEU A 67 6.16 4.21 -11.07
C LEU A 67 7.51 3.85 -11.68
N THR A 68 8.37 4.85 -11.88
CA THR A 68 9.72 4.57 -12.38
C THR A 68 10.51 3.79 -11.35
N ARG A 69 11.55 3.11 -11.80
CA ARG A 69 12.44 2.39 -10.89
C ARG A 69 13.03 3.32 -9.83
N ASN A 70 13.48 4.50 -10.26
CA ASN A 70 14.06 5.47 -9.33
C ASN A 70 13.04 5.88 -8.26
N ASP A 71 11.80 6.08 -8.65
CA ASP A 71 10.75 6.46 -7.71
C ASP A 71 10.47 5.31 -6.73
N ARG A 72 10.37 4.07 -7.25
CA ARG A 72 10.14 2.91 -6.37
C ARG A 72 11.27 2.73 -5.36
N HIS A 73 12.49 3.12 -5.71
CA HIS A 73 13.62 2.99 -4.81
C HIS A 73 13.75 4.15 -3.83
N HIS A 74 13.35 5.35 -4.24
CA HIS A 74 13.49 6.55 -3.41
C HIS A 74 12.29 6.79 -2.48
N LEU A 75 11.09 6.54 -2.97
CA LEU A 75 9.87 6.86 -2.23
C LEU A 75 9.74 6.11 -0.90
N PRO A 76 10.16 4.84 -0.78
CA PRO A 76 10.10 4.18 0.53
C PRO A 76 10.87 4.93 1.61
N TYR A 77 12.04 5.46 1.27
CA TYR A 77 12.81 6.28 2.19
C TYR A 77 12.03 7.53 2.59
N MET A 78 11.41 8.18 1.61
CA MET A 78 10.63 9.40 1.86
C MET A 78 9.44 9.12 2.78
N VAL A 79 8.80 7.96 2.62
CA VAL A 79 7.71 7.56 3.49
C VAL A 79 8.19 7.43 4.93
N LYS A 80 9.28 6.68 5.14
CA LYS A 80 9.80 6.46 6.49
C LYS A 80 10.29 7.75 7.11
N LYS A 81 10.85 8.64 6.31
CA LYS A 81 11.30 9.94 6.79
C LYS A 81 10.12 10.80 7.26
N ALA A 82 8.99 10.72 6.57
CA ALA A 82 7.79 11.46 6.96
C ALA A 82 7.13 10.82 8.19
N HIS A 83 6.98 9.51 8.18
CA HIS A 83 6.33 8.75 9.26
C HIS A 83 6.93 7.37 9.36
N GLN A 84 7.74 7.14 10.38
CA GLN A 84 8.46 5.88 10.54
C GLN A 84 7.52 4.68 10.70
N GLY A 85 6.36 4.89 11.29
CA GLY A 85 5.40 3.81 11.53
C GLY A 85 4.54 3.42 10.32
N THR A 86 4.58 4.19 9.25
CA THR A 86 3.83 3.87 8.04
C THR A 86 4.47 2.71 7.31
N ARG A 87 3.66 1.70 6.96
CA ARG A 87 4.15 0.54 6.21
C ARG A 87 4.26 0.87 4.74
N VAL A 88 5.20 0.22 4.05
CA VAL A 88 5.42 0.40 2.61
C VAL A 88 5.36 -0.94 1.92
N LEU A 89 4.47 -1.03 0.93
CA LEU A 89 4.36 -2.18 0.05
C LEU A 89 4.66 -1.74 -1.37
N VAL A 90 5.66 -2.37 -1.99
CA VAL A 90 6.02 -2.09 -3.38
C VAL A 90 5.49 -3.23 -4.25
N MET A 91 4.73 -2.88 -5.28
CA MET A 91 4.09 -3.85 -6.18
C MET A 91 4.99 -4.23 -7.34
N HIS A 92 6.28 -4.32 -7.07
CA HIS A 92 7.29 -4.74 -8.05
C HIS A 92 8.56 -5.15 -7.30
N ALA A 93 8.97 -6.39 -7.51
CA ALA A 93 10.20 -6.89 -6.90
C ALA A 93 11.37 -6.63 -7.85
N ASP A 94 12.27 -5.76 -7.46
CA ASP A 94 13.45 -5.41 -8.24
C ASP A 94 14.65 -6.32 -7.91
N GLY A 95 14.41 -7.42 -7.24
CA GLY A 95 15.47 -8.26 -6.70
C GLY A 95 16.05 -7.63 -5.45
N GLY A 96 16.77 -8.30 -4.66
CA GLY A 96 17.41 -7.75 -3.48
C GLY A 96 16.46 -7.17 -2.44
N ARG A 97 16.97 -6.99 -1.26
CA ARG A 97 16.23 -6.42 -0.15
C ARG A 97 16.34 -4.90 -0.12
N HIS A 98 15.25 -4.26 0.22
CA HIS A 98 15.21 -2.81 0.34
C HIS A 98 14.94 -2.43 1.80
N PRO A 99 15.80 -1.65 2.46
CA PRO A 99 15.68 -1.42 3.90
C PRO A 99 14.42 -0.68 4.33
N TYR A 100 13.82 0.08 3.43
CA TYR A 100 12.63 0.87 3.76
C TYR A 100 11.35 0.27 3.23
N VAL A 101 11.40 -0.90 2.63
CA VAL A 101 10.24 -1.60 2.10
C VAL A 101 9.86 -2.72 3.05
N ASP A 102 8.62 -2.69 3.53
CA ASP A 102 8.14 -3.74 4.42
C ASP A 102 7.80 -5.01 3.67
N VAL A 103 7.16 -4.87 2.51
CA VAL A 103 6.82 -6.00 1.64
C VAL A 103 6.97 -5.58 0.19
N ALA A 104 7.50 -6.48 -0.63
CA ALA A 104 7.53 -6.33 -2.08
C ALA A 104 6.83 -7.53 -2.71
N THR A 105 6.01 -7.27 -3.73
CA THR A 105 5.32 -8.35 -4.46
C THR A 105 5.80 -8.38 -5.90
N ASP A 106 5.66 -9.53 -6.54
CA ASP A 106 6.02 -9.66 -7.95
C ASP A 106 5.09 -8.83 -8.83
N THR A 107 5.66 -8.28 -9.90
CA THR A 107 4.87 -7.55 -10.89
C THR A 107 3.83 -8.49 -11.52
N GLY A 108 2.65 -7.96 -11.74
CA GLY A 108 1.57 -8.72 -12.38
C GLY A 108 0.69 -9.49 -11.42
N ARG A 109 0.90 -9.34 -10.12
CA ARG A 109 -0.01 -9.93 -9.15
C ARG A 109 -1.39 -9.29 -9.24
N SER A 110 -2.43 -10.10 -9.02
CA SER A 110 -3.79 -9.59 -9.01
C SER A 110 -4.00 -8.67 -7.80
N ILE A 111 -4.96 -7.76 -7.93
CA ILE A 111 -5.29 -6.88 -6.81
C ILE A 111 -5.81 -7.69 -5.61
N GLU A 112 -6.49 -8.80 -5.85
CA GLU A 112 -6.95 -9.68 -4.79
C GLU A 112 -5.78 -10.24 -4.00
N SER A 113 -4.72 -10.62 -4.69
CA SER A 113 -3.49 -11.10 -4.05
C SER A 113 -2.82 -10.00 -3.23
N ILE A 114 -2.82 -8.77 -3.74
CA ILE A 114 -2.28 -7.62 -3.01
C ILE A 114 -3.07 -7.38 -1.73
N LEU A 115 -4.40 -7.46 -1.81
CA LEU A 115 -5.26 -7.26 -0.65
C LEU A 115 -5.02 -8.34 0.41
N GLU A 116 -4.79 -9.58 -0.01
CA GLU A 116 -4.44 -10.66 0.92
C GLU A 116 -3.10 -10.37 1.60
N THR A 117 -2.14 -9.86 0.84
CA THR A 117 -0.82 -9.50 1.40
C THR A 117 -0.97 -8.40 2.44
N ILE A 118 -1.79 -7.39 2.16
CA ILE A 118 -2.05 -6.30 3.11
C ILE A 118 -2.66 -6.86 4.39
N ALA A 119 -3.66 -7.70 4.27
CA ALA A 119 -4.32 -8.30 5.43
C ALA A 119 -3.34 -9.12 6.26
N SER A 120 -2.48 -9.87 5.60
CA SER A 120 -1.46 -10.68 6.27
C SER A 120 -0.46 -9.82 7.04
N MET A 121 0.02 -8.74 6.42
CA MET A 121 0.93 -7.81 7.07
C MET A 121 0.34 -7.26 8.37
N MET A 122 -0.90 -6.82 8.30
CA MET A 122 -1.54 -6.17 9.44
C MET A 122 -1.90 -7.18 10.52
N ALA A 123 -2.25 -8.39 10.13
CA ALA A 123 -2.53 -9.46 11.09
C ALA A 123 -1.29 -9.83 11.90
N GLN A 124 -0.14 -9.95 11.24
CA GLN A 124 1.12 -10.24 11.92
C GLN A 124 1.51 -9.15 12.89
N GLU A 125 1.37 -7.91 12.46
CA GLU A 125 1.67 -6.77 13.32
C GLU A 125 0.79 -6.77 14.56
N LYS A 126 -0.49 -7.07 14.39
CA LYS A 126 -1.43 -7.12 15.50
C LYS A 126 -1.08 -8.22 16.49
N LEU A 127 -0.66 -9.38 15.99
CA LEU A 127 -0.23 -10.49 16.84
C LEU A 127 1.00 -10.11 17.66
N VAL A 128 1.98 -9.48 17.03
CA VAL A 128 3.19 -9.04 17.73
C VAL A 128 2.84 -8.03 18.81
N THR A 129 1.94 -7.11 18.50
CA THR A 129 1.52 -6.08 19.45
C THR A 129 0.76 -6.69 20.63
N ALA A 130 0.01 -7.75 20.40
CA ALA A 130 -0.79 -8.40 21.44
C ALA A 130 0.08 -9.18 22.43
N GLN A 131 1.28 -9.52 22.04
CA GLN A 131 2.22 -10.22 22.94
C GLN A 131 3.00 -9.24 23.78
#